data_a78ab642e715a653752dc763254a43c1
#
_entry.id   a78ab642e715a653752dc763254a43c1
#
_cell.length_a   1.000
_cell.length_b   1.000
_cell.length_c   1.000
_cell.angle_alpha   90.00
_cell.angle_beta   90.00
_cell.angle_gamma   90.00
#
_symmetry.space_group_name_H-M   'P 1'
#
loop_
_entity.id
_entity.type
_entity.pdbx_description
1 polymer ?
#
loop_
_entity_poly.entity_id
_entity_poly.type
_entity_poly.pdbx_seq_one_letter_code
_entity_poly.pdbx_strand_id
1 'polypeptide(L)'
;MDYKLAFMVPQLGKPFSEEITRLRPEKIEPLQEDGYAGLRATFQSQAFPELQLATVVRLYGEGLVERYDEVTNISDVETAAEVWLNTPIMCPMLDKGVLPYEGKYVELNDSMGSGLSYWNPSKLTENWLFLRGNNNPRGISWPREGKVNFSSWFMYFENKLGRLAPQETVATEPITMTIGAFRDWQSFREFATQKNDKPASLTNHMNVSVNGGNPFIDNGECKAVVRDYKSSFLNGFIEMKLDDEILQSHLFASDEELTQAEFDIEIPDNKGILVLTSKMNLGAVHVTRQSAAFVVKDQPVRLEKSIKEGLEVYSVDNGEMKIFASAQFAPSLFSLQYRDQEWMDSPFPKPTPKSWWNPWFGGIAGLLQGMSLHSLLKEESTVEFVEKKDNKGNEWKGLKITTHYKKHETFKGIQIHKYFLMLPGVPVLCHTTEIVQNMESYLDGKNFYTGCFLNPGPEPARSWGSFQAENGEWTMVSGAKGEQDMTVERSVIYGSDDHENLLQIVADQNATQVASYINLEVIELGYSEKVSLAHGAKQYTSPVFYVFNDKVIPDTALEDLKKIKFN
;
A
#
# COMPACT_ATOMS: atom_id res chain seq x y z
N MET A 1 11.72 -13.32 -23.76
CA MET A 1 10.66 -14.27 -24.14
C MET A 1 9.36 -13.76 -23.54
N ASP A 2 8.35 -13.51 -24.37
CA ASP A 2 7.03 -13.20 -23.84
C ASP A 2 6.39 -14.47 -23.32
N TYR A 3 6.29 -14.61 -22.01
CA TYR A 3 5.62 -15.73 -21.37
C TYR A 3 4.13 -15.67 -21.69
N LYS A 4 3.60 -16.73 -22.26
CA LYS A 4 2.25 -16.77 -22.78
C LYS A 4 1.33 -17.40 -21.74
N LEU A 5 0.37 -16.64 -21.26
CA LEU A 5 -0.82 -17.19 -20.67
C LEU A 5 -1.68 -17.72 -21.84
N ALA A 6 -2.04 -18.99 -21.83
CA ALA A 6 -2.77 -19.60 -22.94
C ALA A 6 -3.78 -20.64 -22.45
N PHE A 7 -4.98 -20.59 -23.01
CA PHE A 7 -5.96 -21.67 -22.85
C PHE A 7 -5.49 -22.94 -23.52
N MET A 8 -5.63 -24.05 -22.80
CA MET A 8 -5.30 -25.39 -23.31
C MET A 8 -6.59 -26.20 -23.49
N VAL A 9 -6.49 -27.29 -24.21
CA VAL A 9 -7.62 -28.19 -24.44
C VAL A 9 -8.03 -28.86 -23.14
N PRO A 10 -9.34 -28.97 -22.83
CA PRO A 10 -9.81 -29.58 -21.59
C PRO A 10 -9.64 -31.09 -21.58
N GLN A 11 -9.73 -31.70 -20.40
CA GLN A 11 -9.54 -33.13 -20.17
C GLN A 11 -10.76 -33.70 -19.43
N LEU A 12 -11.31 -34.80 -19.92
CA LEU A 12 -12.44 -35.50 -19.33
C LEU A 12 -12.03 -36.67 -18.43
N GLY A 13 -12.87 -36.99 -17.46
CA GLY A 13 -12.76 -38.16 -16.60
C GLY A 13 -11.89 -37.95 -15.36
N LYS A 14 -11.78 -39.03 -14.55
CA LYS A 14 -10.85 -39.06 -13.41
C LYS A 14 -10.35 -40.50 -13.22
N PRO A 15 -9.10 -40.84 -13.60
CA PRO A 15 -8.02 -39.93 -14.01
C PRO A 15 -8.33 -39.20 -15.31
N PHE A 16 -7.80 -37.97 -15.45
CA PHE A 16 -8.06 -37.12 -16.61
C PHE A 16 -7.45 -37.69 -17.90
N SER A 17 -8.26 -37.78 -18.95
CA SER A 17 -7.83 -38.24 -20.26
C SER A 17 -7.26 -37.09 -21.08
N GLU A 18 -6.09 -37.30 -21.67
CA GLU A 18 -5.45 -36.33 -22.57
C GLU A 18 -5.90 -36.52 -24.04
N GLU A 19 -6.88 -37.38 -24.32
CA GLU A 19 -7.29 -37.71 -25.68
C GLU A 19 -7.65 -36.50 -26.54
N ILE A 20 -8.37 -35.53 -25.94
CA ILE A 20 -8.86 -34.33 -26.64
C ILE A 20 -7.70 -33.54 -27.26
N THR A 21 -6.51 -33.55 -26.61
CA THR A 21 -5.31 -32.88 -27.17
C THR A 21 -4.84 -33.45 -28.50
N ARG A 22 -5.27 -34.67 -28.83
CA ARG A 22 -4.91 -35.42 -30.05
C ARG A 22 -6.05 -35.50 -31.06
N LEU A 23 -7.25 -35.07 -30.65
CA LEU A 23 -8.42 -35.07 -31.52
C LEU A 23 -8.53 -33.77 -32.29
N ARG A 24 -9.12 -33.84 -33.47
CA ARG A 24 -9.61 -32.65 -34.15
C ARG A 24 -11.04 -32.38 -33.70
N PRO A 25 -11.45 -31.12 -33.56
CA PRO A 25 -12.84 -30.83 -33.32
C PRO A 25 -13.70 -31.34 -34.48
N GLU A 26 -14.83 -31.95 -34.16
CA GLU A 26 -15.81 -32.37 -35.17
C GLU A 26 -16.47 -31.16 -35.82
N LYS A 27 -16.65 -30.10 -35.03
CA LYS A 27 -17.29 -28.87 -35.49
C LYS A 27 -16.62 -27.66 -34.87
N ILE A 28 -16.46 -26.59 -35.64
CA ILE A 28 -16.07 -25.27 -35.18
C ILE A 28 -17.14 -24.31 -35.67
N GLU A 29 -17.77 -23.58 -34.72
CA GLU A 29 -18.83 -22.63 -35.00
C GLU A 29 -18.38 -21.23 -34.55
N PRO A 30 -18.44 -20.25 -35.45
CA PRO A 30 -18.28 -18.84 -35.02
C PRO A 30 -19.50 -18.42 -34.19
N LEU A 31 -19.26 -17.68 -33.12
CA LEU A 31 -20.28 -17.05 -32.30
C LEU A 31 -20.14 -15.56 -32.51
N GLN A 32 -21.25 -14.90 -32.84
CA GLN A 32 -21.30 -13.46 -32.95
C GLN A 32 -22.61 -12.97 -32.38
N GLU A 33 -22.51 -12.25 -31.26
CA GLU A 33 -23.62 -11.61 -30.57
C GLU A 33 -23.24 -10.16 -30.25
N ASP A 34 -24.24 -9.36 -29.84
CA ASP A 34 -23.97 -8.00 -29.41
C ASP A 34 -22.99 -8.01 -28.20
N GLY A 35 -21.82 -7.42 -28.39
CA GLY A 35 -20.79 -7.27 -27.37
C GLY A 35 -19.64 -8.26 -27.41
N TYR A 36 -19.72 -9.39 -28.15
CA TYR A 36 -18.58 -10.31 -28.32
C TYR A 36 -18.56 -11.03 -29.66
N ALA A 37 -17.36 -11.44 -30.05
CA ALA A 37 -17.12 -12.44 -31.09
C ALA A 37 -16.49 -13.69 -30.45
N GLY A 38 -16.81 -14.88 -30.94
CA GLY A 38 -16.29 -16.08 -30.29
C GLY A 38 -16.26 -17.29 -31.19
N LEU A 39 -15.80 -18.40 -30.64
CA LEU A 39 -15.74 -19.70 -31.26
C LEU A 39 -16.23 -20.78 -30.29
N ARG A 40 -16.98 -21.75 -30.82
CA ARG A 40 -17.36 -22.98 -30.15
C ARG A 40 -16.74 -24.15 -30.89
N ALA A 41 -15.85 -24.89 -30.25
CA ALA A 41 -15.23 -26.08 -30.82
C ALA A 41 -15.76 -27.33 -30.12
N THR A 42 -16.37 -28.25 -30.86
CA THR A 42 -17.01 -29.47 -30.36
C THR A 42 -16.15 -30.69 -30.67
N PHE A 43 -15.98 -31.56 -29.66
CA PHE A 43 -15.19 -32.78 -29.72
C PHE A 43 -16.04 -33.96 -29.26
N GLN A 44 -15.95 -35.07 -29.95
CA GLN A 44 -16.49 -36.37 -29.53
C GLN A 44 -15.42 -37.11 -28.74
N SER A 45 -15.72 -37.45 -27.46
CA SER A 45 -14.80 -38.27 -26.67
C SER A 45 -14.75 -39.72 -27.19
N GLN A 46 -13.56 -40.27 -27.26
CA GLN A 46 -13.35 -41.69 -27.58
C GLN A 46 -13.27 -42.55 -26.32
N ALA A 47 -12.73 -41.96 -25.22
CA ALA A 47 -12.64 -42.63 -23.93
C ALA A 47 -13.99 -42.68 -23.20
N PHE A 48 -14.87 -41.73 -23.48
CA PHE A 48 -16.23 -41.63 -22.95
C PHE A 48 -17.21 -41.41 -24.10
N PRO A 49 -17.54 -42.47 -24.87
CA PRO A 49 -18.33 -42.33 -26.12
C PRO A 49 -19.72 -41.70 -25.91
N GLU A 50 -20.26 -41.75 -24.71
CA GLU A 50 -21.51 -41.12 -24.33
C GLU A 50 -21.39 -39.60 -24.11
N LEU A 51 -20.16 -39.05 -24.06
CA LEU A 51 -19.92 -37.62 -23.76
C LEU A 51 -19.40 -36.86 -24.98
N GLN A 52 -20.01 -35.74 -25.24
CA GLN A 52 -19.51 -34.73 -26.18
C GLN A 52 -19.04 -33.53 -25.39
N LEU A 53 -17.89 -32.97 -25.74
CA LEU A 53 -17.28 -31.81 -25.12
C LEU A 53 -17.28 -30.63 -26.09
N ALA A 54 -17.67 -29.45 -25.64
CA ALA A 54 -17.47 -28.23 -26.39
C ALA A 54 -16.66 -27.19 -25.55
N THR A 55 -15.66 -26.59 -26.18
CA THR A 55 -14.95 -25.46 -25.63
C THR A 55 -15.47 -24.18 -26.28
N VAL A 56 -15.88 -23.22 -25.47
CA VAL A 56 -16.38 -21.92 -25.91
C VAL A 56 -15.42 -20.85 -25.48
N VAL A 57 -14.99 -20.01 -26.43
CA VAL A 57 -14.16 -18.81 -26.17
C VAL A 57 -14.88 -17.59 -26.70
N ARG A 58 -15.02 -16.58 -25.89
CA ARG A 58 -15.63 -15.29 -26.22
C ARG A 58 -14.59 -14.17 -26.10
N LEU A 59 -14.53 -13.33 -27.10
CA LEU A 59 -13.67 -12.16 -27.18
C LEU A 59 -14.54 -10.92 -27.07
N TYR A 60 -14.40 -10.20 -26.01
CA TYR A 60 -15.05 -8.89 -25.80
C TYR A 60 -14.12 -7.77 -26.23
N GLY A 61 -14.65 -6.57 -26.37
CA GLY A 61 -13.84 -5.37 -26.53
C GLY A 61 -12.84 -5.18 -25.40
N GLU A 62 -11.87 -4.30 -25.62
CA GLU A 62 -10.90 -3.87 -24.59
C GLU A 62 -9.98 -4.98 -24.04
N GLY A 63 -9.79 -6.09 -24.76
CA GLY A 63 -8.86 -7.13 -24.38
C GLY A 63 -9.38 -8.12 -23.34
N LEU A 64 -10.68 -8.29 -23.24
CA LEU A 64 -11.33 -9.27 -22.38
C LEU A 64 -11.59 -10.57 -23.13
N VAL A 65 -11.25 -11.70 -22.54
CA VAL A 65 -11.47 -13.05 -23.09
C VAL A 65 -12.09 -13.93 -22.02
N GLU A 66 -13.21 -14.53 -22.32
CA GLU A 66 -13.85 -15.55 -21.48
C GLU A 66 -13.73 -16.92 -22.12
N ARG A 67 -13.58 -17.92 -21.28
CA ARG A 67 -13.65 -19.32 -21.67
C ARG A 67 -14.46 -20.11 -20.66
N TYR A 68 -15.32 -20.97 -21.20
CA TYR A 68 -15.97 -22.05 -20.45
C TYR A 68 -16.06 -23.30 -21.32
N ASP A 69 -16.30 -24.44 -20.71
CA ASP A 69 -16.43 -25.71 -21.37
C ASP A 69 -17.81 -26.31 -21.09
N GLU A 70 -18.40 -27.00 -22.06
CA GLU A 70 -19.69 -27.66 -21.95
C GLU A 70 -19.51 -29.17 -22.14
N VAL A 71 -20.16 -29.96 -21.32
CA VAL A 71 -20.20 -31.43 -21.50
C VAL A 71 -21.64 -31.86 -21.68
N THR A 72 -21.93 -32.58 -22.73
CA THR A 72 -23.24 -33.11 -23.07
C THR A 72 -23.22 -34.61 -22.98
N ASN A 73 -24.17 -35.22 -22.26
CA ASN A 73 -24.45 -36.65 -22.39
C ASN A 73 -25.30 -36.87 -23.61
N ILE A 74 -24.71 -37.45 -24.67
CA ILE A 74 -25.39 -37.71 -25.95
C ILE A 74 -26.08 -39.07 -25.98
N SER A 75 -26.06 -39.85 -24.89
CA SER A 75 -26.74 -41.13 -24.80
C SER A 75 -28.19 -40.98 -24.30
N ASP A 76 -28.96 -42.08 -24.40
CA ASP A 76 -30.35 -42.16 -23.94
C ASP A 76 -30.48 -42.59 -22.48
N VAL A 77 -29.36 -42.71 -21.75
CA VAL A 77 -29.31 -43.11 -20.33
C VAL A 77 -28.46 -42.14 -19.52
N GLU A 78 -28.73 -42.08 -18.22
CA GLU A 78 -27.87 -41.31 -17.29
C GLU A 78 -26.44 -41.87 -17.30
N THR A 79 -25.43 -41.01 -17.16
CA THR A 79 -24.02 -41.43 -17.09
C THR A 79 -23.79 -42.39 -15.91
N ALA A 80 -23.07 -43.48 -16.14
CA ALA A 80 -22.83 -44.53 -15.14
C ALA A 80 -22.01 -44.01 -13.95
N ALA A 81 -21.15 -43.02 -14.15
CA ALA A 81 -20.30 -42.41 -13.15
C ALA A 81 -20.45 -40.89 -13.15
N GLU A 82 -19.95 -40.24 -12.08
CA GLU A 82 -19.83 -38.79 -12.04
C GLU A 82 -18.85 -38.30 -13.10
N VAL A 83 -19.26 -37.27 -13.84
CA VAL A 83 -18.47 -36.63 -14.87
C VAL A 83 -17.55 -35.58 -14.24
N TRP A 84 -16.30 -35.65 -14.58
CA TRP A 84 -15.27 -34.69 -14.18
C TRP A 84 -14.66 -34.04 -15.42
N LEU A 85 -14.41 -32.73 -15.27
CA LEU A 85 -13.74 -31.94 -16.30
C LEU A 85 -12.59 -31.15 -15.68
N ASN A 86 -11.43 -31.19 -16.33
CA ASN A 86 -10.29 -30.38 -16.00
C ASN A 86 -10.01 -29.40 -17.13
N THR A 87 -9.93 -28.11 -16.80
CA THR A 87 -9.60 -27.03 -17.74
C THR A 87 -8.18 -26.56 -17.47
N PRO A 88 -7.16 -26.98 -18.25
CA PRO A 88 -5.80 -26.51 -18.07
C PRO A 88 -5.58 -25.14 -18.72
N ILE A 89 -4.83 -24.29 -18.03
CA ILE A 89 -4.33 -23.03 -18.57
C ILE A 89 -2.82 -23.03 -18.44
N MET A 90 -2.13 -22.83 -19.54
CA MET A 90 -0.69 -22.71 -19.53
C MET A 90 -0.29 -21.34 -18.94
N CYS A 91 0.47 -21.38 -17.86
CA CYS A 91 1.05 -20.21 -17.19
C CYS A 91 2.48 -20.58 -16.78
N PRO A 92 3.45 -20.53 -17.71
CA PRO A 92 4.76 -21.11 -17.47
C PRO A 92 5.55 -20.37 -16.39
N MET A 93 5.30 -19.08 -16.20
CA MET A 93 6.02 -18.29 -15.19
C MET A 93 5.13 -17.17 -14.66
N LEU A 94 5.28 -16.90 -13.36
CA LEU A 94 4.65 -15.77 -12.65
C LEU A 94 5.58 -14.55 -12.58
N ASP A 95 6.56 -14.43 -13.48
CA ASP A 95 7.50 -13.32 -13.51
C ASP A 95 6.78 -11.98 -13.54
N LYS A 96 7.18 -11.07 -12.64
CA LYS A 96 6.49 -9.80 -12.37
C LYS A 96 5.00 -9.97 -12.04
N GLY A 97 4.62 -11.14 -11.55
CA GLY A 97 3.25 -11.44 -11.15
C GLY A 97 2.89 -10.85 -9.79
N VAL A 98 1.60 -10.61 -9.62
CA VAL A 98 0.99 -10.30 -8.33
C VAL A 98 -0.08 -11.33 -8.05
N LEU A 99 -0.06 -11.91 -6.85
CA LEU A 99 -1.04 -12.89 -6.41
C LEU A 99 -1.52 -12.61 -4.98
N PRO A 100 -2.82 -12.83 -4.70
CA PRO A 100 -3.40 -12.70 -3.36
C PRO A 100 -3.10 -13.97 -2.54
N TYR A 101 -2.11 -13.94 -1.67
CA TYR A 101 -1.58 -15.12 -0.98
C TYR A 101 -1.46 -14.90 0.52
N GLU A 102 -2.05 -15.78 1.32
CA GLU A 102 -2.06 -15.69 2.80
C GLU A 102 -2.49 -14.31 3.34
N GLY A 103 -3.52 -13.72 2.71
CA GLY A 103 -4.05 -12.40 3.11
C GLY A 103 -3.17 -11.21 2.73
N LYS A 104 -2.17 -11.42 1.88
CA LYS A 104 -1.28 -10.38 1.35
C LYS A 104 -1.33 -10.36 -0.18
N TYR A 105 -0.89 -9.27 -0.78
CA TYR A 105 -0.67 -9.17 -2.22
C TYR A 105 0.82 -9.33 -2.48
N VAL A 106 1.19 -10.56 -2.87
CA VAL A 106 2.60 -10.94 -3.03
C VAL A 106 3.05 -10.66 -4.43
N GLU A 107 4.17 -9.96 -4.56
CA GLU A 107 4.81 -9.62 -5.82
C GLU A 107 6.05 -10.46 -6.07
N LEU A 108 6.18 -10.98 -7.29
CA LEU A 108 7.36 -11.65 -7.77
C LEU A 108 8.18 -10.67 -8.63
N ASN A 109 9.34 -10.27 -8.15
CA ASN A 109 10.18 -9.28 -8.83
C ASN A 109 11.32 -9.91 -9.64
N ASP A 110 11.58 -11.19 -9.45
CA ASP A 110 12.63 -11.94 -10.15
C ASP A 110 12.07 -13.13 -10.93
N SER A 111 12.86 -13.64 -11.85
CA SER A 111 12.54 -14.84 -12.62
C SER A 111 12.82 -16.15 -11.87
N MET A 112 13.50 -16.07 -10.73
CA MET A 112 13.86 -17.25 -9.94
C MET A 112 12.68 -17.68 -9.05
N GLY A 113 12.22 -18.90 -9.26
CA GLY A 113 11.09 -19.46 -8.52
C GLY A 113 9.73 -18.86 -8.89
N SER A 114 9.63 -18.28 -10.10
CA SER A 114 8.35 -17.83 -10.65
C SER A 114 7.46 -18.98 -11.14
N GLY A 115 7.94 -20.21 -11.11
CA GLY A 115 7.16 -21.39 -11.49
C GLY A 115 5.99 -21.65 -10.53
N LEU A 116 4.86 -22.06 -11.10
CA LEU A 116 3.64 -22.36 -10.34
C LEU A 116 3.82 -23.41 -9.25
N SER A 117 4.71 -24.38 -9.45
CA SER A 117 4.98 -25.47 -8.48
C SER A 117 5.52 -25.00 -7.12
N TYR A 118 6.03 -23.78 -7.05
CA TYR A 118 6.46 -23.19 -5.77
C TYR A 118 5.32 -22.61 -4.93
N TRP A 119 4.10 -22.55 -5.47
CA TRP A 119 2.97 -21.90 -4.84
C TRP A 119 1.89 -22.93 -4.49
N ASN A 120 1.39 -22.87 -3.26
CA ASN A 120 0.26 -23.69 -2.83
C ASN A 120 -1.06 -22.96 -3.15
N PRO A 121 -1.87 -23.44 -4.10
CA PRO A 121 -3.10 -22.76 -4.49
C PRO A 121 -4.14 -22.68 -3.37
N SER A 122 -4.08 -23.54 -2.34
CA SER A 122 -4.98 -23.48 -1.19
C SER A 122 -4.76 -22.26 -0.28
N LYS A 123 -3.64 -21.56 -0.45
CA LYS A 123 -3.29 -20.35 0.29
C LYS A 123 -3.68 -19.07 -0.44
N LEU A 124 -4.22 -19.18 -1.66
CA LEU A 124 -4.80 -18.02 -2.36
C LEU A 124 -6.04 -17.53 -1.61
N THR A 125 -6.11 -16.23 -1.39
CA THR A 125 -7.20 -15.58 -0.64
C THR A 125 -8.25 -14.93 -1.53
N GLU A 126 -7.93 -14.75 -2.80
CA GLU A 126 -8.82 -14.27 -3.87
C GLU A 126 -8.52 -15.06 -5.16
N ASN A 127 -9.47 -15.17 -6.06
CA ASN A 127 -9.40 -16.03 -7.23
C ASN A 127 -8.91 -15.28 -8.48
N TRP A 128 -7.70 -14.76 -8.42
CA TRP A 128 -7.07 -14.06 -9.54
C TRP A 128 -5.54 -14.08 -9.47
N LEU A 129 -4.91 -13.87 -10.61
CA LEU A 129 -3.49 -13.58 -10.77
C LEU A 129 -3.34 -12.43 -11.77
N PHE A 130 -2.34 -11.58 -11.57
CA PHE A 130 -2.02 -10.49 -12.50
C PHE A 130 -0.54 -10.51 -12.86
N LEU A 131 -0.24 -10.58 -14.17
CA LEU A 131 1.11 -10.64 -14.73
C LEU A 131 1.40 -9.30 -15.38
N ARG A 132 2.34 -8.54 -14.83
CA ARG A 132 2.59 -7.16 -15.30
C ARG A 132 3.15 -7.10 -16.71
N GLY A 133 3.99 -8.01 -17.13
CA GLY A 133 4.59 -8.01 -18.47
C GLY A 133 5.22 -6.66 -18.87
N ASN A 134 6.07 -6.65 -19.88
CA ASN A 134 6.69 -5.38 -20.28
C ASN A 134 5.77 -4.50 -21.17
N ASN A 135 4.90 -5.11 -22.00
CA ASN A 135 4.10 -4.37 -22.97
C ASN A 135 2.60 -4.61 -22.84
N ASN A 136 2.16 -5.77 -22.36
CA ASN A 136 0.76 -6.13 -22.24
C ASN A 136 0.51 -6.84 -20.92
N PRO A 137 0.11 -6.14 -19.87
CA PRO A 137 -0.30 -6.75 -18.61
C PRO A 137 -1.44 -7.75 -18.86
N ARG A 138 -1.42 -8.86 -18.14
CA ARG A 138 -2.42 -9.91 -18.26
C ARG A 138 -2.99 -10.26 -16.91
N GLY A 139 -4.29 -10.33 -16.83
CA GLY A 139 -4.99 -10.83 -15.66
C GLY A 139 -5.68 -12.14 -15.98
N ILE A 140 -5.79 -12.99 -14.98
CA ILE A 140 -6.66 -14.17 -15.02
C ILE A 140 -7.48 -14.21 -13.74
N SER A 141 -8.78 -14.41 -13.88
CA SER A 141 -9.69 -14.62 -12.75
C SER A 141 -10.60 -15.82 -13.05
N TRP A 142 -11.02 -16.47 -11.96
CA TRP A 142 -11.86 -17.66 -12.01
C TRP A 142 -12.94 -17.64 -10.93
N PRO A 143 -14.00 -18.47 -11.05
CA PRO A 143 -15.09 -18.53 -10.10
C PRO A 143 -14.64 -18.80 -8.66
N ARG A 144 -15.34 -18.25 -7.68
CA ARG A 144 -14.99 -18.36 -6.25
C ARG A 144 -15.02 -19.81 -5.74
N GLU A 145 -15.92 -20.62 -6.26
CA GLU A 145 -16.06 -22.03 -5.89
C GLU A 145 -15.14 -22.96 -6.69
N GLY A 146 -14.45 -22.40 -7.70
CA GLY A 146 -13.54 -23.14 -8.55
C GLY A 146 -12.27 -23.56 -7.82
N LYS A 147 -12.01 -24.88 -7.77
CA LYS A 147 -10.76 -25.41 -7.25
C LYS A 147 -9.67 -25.30 -8.31
N VAL A 148 -8.58 -24.59 -8.01
CA VAL A 148 -7.39 -24.53 -8.85
C VAL A 148 -6.26 -25.36 -8.25
N ASN A 149 -5.55 -26.09 -9.09
CA ASN A 149 -4.31 -26.78 -8.75
C ASN A 149 -3.17 -26.21 -9.61
N PHE A 150 -1.99 -26.18 -9.05
CA PHE A 150 -0.78 -25.72 -9.73
C PHE A 150 0.15 -26.90 -10.00
N SER A 151 0.69 -26.96 -11.20
CA SER A 151 1.68 -27.96 -11.56
C SER A 151 2.61 -27.39 -12.62
N SER A 152 3.87 -27.31 -12.32
CA SER A 152 4.93 -26.88 -13.25
C SER A 152 4.56 -25.61 -14.07
N TRP A 153 3.93 -25.80 -15.21
CA TRP A 153 3.59 -24.73 -16.17
C TRP A 153 2.08 -24.50 -16.31
N PHE A 154 1.26 -25.18 -15.51
CA PHE A 154 -0.18 -25.20 -15.71
C PHE A 154 -0.95 -24.87 -14.43
N MET A 155 -2.01 -24.11 -14.61
CA MET A 155 -3.13 -24.01 -13.70
C MET A 155 -4.20 -25.00 -14.15
N TYR A 156 -4.68 -25.83 -13.26
CA TYR A 156 -5.72 -26.83 -13.54
C TYR A 156 -6.98 -26.49 -12.77
N PHE A 157 -8.08 -26.33 -13.49
CA PHE A 157 -9.40 -26.07 -12.92
C PHE A 157 -10.24 -27.33 -12.98
N GLU A 158 -10.36 -28.03 -11.86
CA GLU A 158 -11.13 -29.26 -11.75
C GLU A 158 -12.59 -28.94 -11.43
N ASN A 159 -13.49 -29.39 -12.30
CA ASN A 159 -14.93 -29.25 -12.17
C ASN A 159 -15.59 -30.62 -12.00
N LYS A 160 -16.37 -30.79 -10.94
CA LYS A 160 -17.22 -31.95 -10.74
C LYS A 160 -18.60 -31.63 -11.30
N LEU A 161 -18.96 -32.18 -12.45
CA LEU A 161 -20.22 -31.92 -13.12
C LEU A 161 -21.36 -32.80 -12.61
N GLY A 162 -21.05 -33.84 -11.84
CA GLY A 162 -22.05 -34.81 -11.37
C GLY A 162 -22.38 -35.89 -12.41
N ARG A 163 -23.51 -36.59 -12.22
CA ARG A 163 -24.08 -37.48 -13.21
C ARG A 163 -24.99 -36.69 -14.14
N LEU A 164 -24.87 -36.90 -15.41
CA LEU A 164 -25.64 -36.21 -16.43
C LEU A 164 -26.81 -37.07 -16.89
N ALA A 165 -28.02 -36.54 -16.87
CA ALA A 165 -29.19 -37.16 -17.44
C ALA A 165 -29.05 -37.31 -18.96
N PRO A 166 -29.89 -38.17 -19.61
CA PRO A 166 -29.91 -38.26 -21.06
C PRO A 166 -30.08 -36.89 -21.72
N GLN A 167 -29.22 -36.62 -22.73
CA GLN A 167 -29.19 -35.37 -23.51
C GLN A 167 -28.95 -34.08 -22.66
N GLU A 168 -28.55 -34.23 -21.42
CA GLU A 168 -28.22 -33.08 -20.55
C GLU A 168 -26.87 -32.47 -20.93
N THR A 169 -26.86 -31.13 -20.97
CA THR A 169 -25.63 -30.33 -21.14
C THR A 169 -25.37 -29.55 -19.89
N VAL A 170 -24.17 -29.64 -19.33
CA VAL A 170 -23.71 -28.85 -18.18
C VAL A 170 -22.51 -28.03 -18.63
N ALA A 171 -22.54 -26.72 -18.34
CA ALA A 171 -21.45 -25.81 -18.62
C ALA A 171 -20.66 -25.50 -17.33
N THR A 172 -19.35 -25.32 -17.46
CA THR A 172 -18.54 -24.75 -16.38
C THR A 172 -18.77 -23.26 -16.28
N GLU A 173 -18.50 -22.70 -15.11
CA GLU A 173 -18.43 -21.24 -14.99
C GLU A 173 -17.25 -20.67 -15.79
N PRO A 174 -17.39 -19.43 -16.34
CA PRO A 174 -16.34 -18.83 -17.14
C PRO A 174 -15.05 -18.52 -16.37
N ILE A 175 -13.91 -18.79 -17.02
CA ILE A 175 -12.62 -18.26 -16.62
C ILE A 175 -12.35 -17.03 -17.49
N THR A 176 -12.02 -15.90 -16.87
CA THR A 176 -11.75 -14.64 -17.58
C THR A 176 -10.27 -14.39 -17.65
N MET A 177 -9.78 -14.09 -18.86
CA MET A 177 -8.42 -13.62 -19.10
C MET A 177 -8.47 -12.21 -19.68
N THR A 178 -7.55 -11.34 -19.25
CA THR A 178 -7.41 -9.99 -19.79
C THR A 178 -6.04 -9.80 -20.41
N ILE A 179 -5.97 -9.06 -21.52
CA ILE A 179 -4.75 -8.78 -22.27
C ILE A 179 -4.70 -7.27 -22.53
N GLY A 180 -3.90 -6.54 -21.75
CA GLY A 180 -3.76 -5.08 -21.85
C GLY A 180 -4.97 -4.26 -21.38
N ALA A 181 -6.04 -4.90 -20.91
CA ALA A 181 -7.26 -4.24 -20.43
C ALA A 181 -7.03 -3.41 -19.16
N PHE A 182 -6.12 -3.84 -18.30
CA PHE A 182 -5.79 -3.17 -17.04
C PHE A 182 -4.30 -2.83 -17.00
N ARG A 183 -3.99 -1.61 -16.56
CA ARG A 183 -2.59 -1.14 -16.45
C ARG A 183 -1.91 -1.62 -15.18
N ASP A 184 -2.69 -1.79 -14.11
CA ASP A 184 -2.22 -2.17 -12.77
C ASP A 184 -3.06 -3.29 -12.17
N TRP A 185 -2.51 -3.92 -11.15
CA TRP A 185 -3.14 -5.05 -10.47
C TRP A 185 -4.32 -4.64 -9.59
N GLN A 186 -4.35 -3.39 -9.10
CA GLN A 186 -5.44 -2.88 -8.27
C GLN A 186 -6.73 -2.78 -9.08
N SER A 187 -6.65 -2.14 -10.25
CA SER A 187 -7.80 -2.05 -11.18
C SER A 187 -8.27 -3.43 -11.65
N PHE A 188 -7.32 -4.35 -11.90
CA PHE A 188 -7.68 -5.73 -12.24
C PHE A 188 -8.35 -6.46 -11.07
N ARG A 189 -7.83 -6.31 -9.84
CA ARG A 189 -8.44 -6.89 -8.64
C ARG A 189 -9.87 -6.39 -8.42
N GLU A 190 -10.10 -5.08 -8.56
CA GLU A 190 -11.44 -4.50 -8.45
C GLU A 190 -12.41 -5.16 -9.44
N PHE A 191 -11.99 -5.31 -10.68
CA PHE A 191 -12.75 -6.05 -11.71
C PHE A 191 -12.98 -7.51 -11.29
N ALA A 192 -11.95 -8.25 -10.93
CA ALA A 192 -12.02 -9.69 -10.64
C ALA A 192 -12.83 -10.01 -9.38
N THR A 193 -12.78 -9.14 -8.37
CA THR A 193 -13.43 -9.36 -7.07
C THR A 193 -14.71 -8.57 -6.87
N GLN A 194 -14.96 -7.55 -7.70
CA GLN A 194 -16.03 -6.55 -7.55
C GLN A 194 -15.97 -5.83 -6.19
N LYS A 195 -14.78 -5.75 -5.58
CA LYS A 195 -14.53 -5.04 -4.33
C LYS A 195 -13.89 -3.69 -4.62
N ASN A 196 -14.46 -2.64 -4.06
CA ASN A 196 -13.97 -1.26 -4.17
C ASN A 196 -13.28 -0.80 -2.87
N ASP A 197 -12.57 -1.71 -2.19
CA ASP A 197 -11.75 -1.40 -1.04
C ASP A 197 -10.30 -1.14 -1.48
N LYS A 198 -9.62 -0.22 -0.83
CA LYS A 198 -8.18 0.00 -1.09
C LYS A 198 -7.40 -1.23 -0.62
N PRO A 199 -6.72 -1.96 -1.52
CA PRO A 199 -5.92 -3.11 -1.11
C PRO A 199 -4.69 -2.67 -0.29
N ALA A 200 -4.18 -3.59 0.53
CA ALA A 200 -2.91 -3.39 1.20
C ALA A 200 -1.75 -3.26 0.17
N SER A 201 -0.65 -2.69 0.61
CA SER A 201 0.57 -2.57 -0.22
C SER A 201 1.13 -3.95 -0.62
N LEU A 202 1.88 -3.98 -1.71
CA LEU A 202 2.57 -5.18 -2.17
C LEU A 202 3.61 -5.66 -1.14
N THR A 203 3.74 -6.98 -1.05
CA THR A 203 4.77 -7.66 -0.25
C THR A 203 5.65 -8.48 -1.19
N ASN A 204 6.98 -8.34 -1.08
CA ASN A 204 7.89 -9.17 -1.87
C ASN A 204 7.75 -10.64 -1.48
N HIS A 205 7.87 -11.55 -2.44
CA HIS A 205 7.79 -12.99 -2.23
C HIS A 205 8.88 -13.53 -1.27
N MET A 206 10.06 -12.91 -1.26
CA MET A 206 11.05 -13.09 -0.20
C MET A 206 11.04 -11.85 0.69
N ASN A 207 10.65 -12.00 1.92
CA ASN A 207 10.51 -10.89 2.85
C ASN A 207 11.36 -11.09 4.10
N VAL A 208 12.02 -10.04 4.51
CA VAL A 208 12.60 -9.90 5.84
C VAL A 208 11.78 -8.84 6.57
N SER A 209 11.09 -9.24 7.60
CA SER A 209 10.31 -8.35 8.46
C SER A 209 11.03 -8.17 9.79
N VAL A 210 11.24 -6.94 10.19
CA VAL A 210 11.80 -6.60 11.50
C VAL A 210 10.64 -6.16 12.40
N ASN A 211 10.58 -6.68 13.61
CA ASN A 211 9.56 -6.38 14.63
C ASN A 211 8.12 -6.52 14.10
N GLY A 212 7.83 -7.54 13.29
CA GLY A 212 6.51 -7.76 12.68
C GLY A 212 6.05 -6.62 11.76
N GLY A 213 6.99 -5.83 11.22
CA GLY A 213 6.72 -4.62 10.43
C GLY A 213 6.23 -3.44 11.28
N ASN A 214 6.47 -3.46 12.60
CA ASN A 214 6.36 -2.30 13.46
C ASN A 214 7.71 -1.59 13.48
N PRO A 215 7.82 -0.35 12.96
CA PRO A 215 9.10 0.37 12.98
C PRO A 215 9.48 0.88 14.39
N PHE A 216 8.58 0.82 15.38
CA PHE A 216 8.84 1.25 16.74
C PHE A 216 9.21 0.06 17.62
N ILE A 217 10.29 0.19 18.37
CA ILE A 217 10.90 -0.89 19.17
C ILE A 217 10.97 -0.46 20.62
N ASP A 218 10.39 -1.26 21.51
CA ASP A 218 10.49 -1.08 22.95
C ASP A 218 11.72 -1.80 23.51
N ASN A 219 12.49 -1.14 24.38
CA ASN A 219 13.55 -1.74 25.21
C ASN A 219 14.65 -2.52 24.48
N GLY A 220 15.03 -2.11 23.26
CA GLY A 220 16.25 -2.61 22.62
C GLY A 220 16.20 -4.03 22.07
N GLU A 221 15.08 -4.75 22.18
CA GLU A 221 14.92 -6.08 21.60
C GLU A 221 13.96 -6.01 20.39
N CYS A 222 14.35 -6.63 19.29
CA CYS A 222 13.44 -6.83 18.18
C CYS A 222 13.61 -8.19 17.53
N LYS A 223 12.55 -8.68 16.94
CA LYS A 223 12.54 -9.96 16.24
C LYS A 223 12.63 -9.75 14.73
N ALA A 224 13.53 -10.47 14.08
CA ALA A 224 13.54 -10.58 12.63
C ALA A 224 12.85 -11.87 12.19
N VAL A 225 12.04 -11.77 11.14
CA VAL A 225 11.37 -12.89 10.49
C VAL A 225 11.76 -12.90 9.03
N VAL A 226 12.41 -13.97 8.60
CA VAL A 226 12.68 -14.24 7.18
C VAL A 226 11.58 -15.15 6.68
N ARG A 227 10.92 -14.77 5.60
CA ARG A 227 9.84 -15.53 4.99
C ARG A 227 10.03 -15.67 3.48
N ASP A 228 9.99 -16.91 2.98
CA ASP A 228 9.76 -17.19 1.57
C ASP A 228 8.30 -17.66 1.42
N TYR A 229 7.47 -16.90 0.68
CA TYR A 229 6.07 -17.27 0.41
C TYR A 229 5.97 -18.40 -0.62
N LYS A 230 7.02 -18.62 -1.40
CA LYS A 230 7.14 -19.85 -2.22
C LYS A 230 7.40 -21.02 -1.27
N SER A 231 6.81 -22.16 -1.54
CA SER A 231 7.12 -23.38 -0.80
C SER A 231 8.52 -23.88 -1.22
N SER A 232 9.56 -23.21 -0.74
CA SER A 232 10.96 -23.57 -0.95
C SER A 232 11.70 -23.62 0.38
N PHE A 233 12.76 -24.44 0.46
CA PHE A 233 13.57 -24.52 1.65
C PHE A 233 14.40 -23.24 1.83
N LEU A 234 14.34 -22.67 3.02
CA LEU A 234 15.29 -21.65 3.43
C LEU A 234 16.65 -22.34 3.66
N ASN A 235 17.59 -22.11 2.76
CA ASN A 235 18.96 -22.63 2.88
C ASN A 235 19.95 -21.54 2.49
N GLY A 236 20.82 -21.17 3.42
CA GLY A 236 21.77 -20.08 3.27
C GLY A 236 21.94 -19.29 4.55
N PHE A 237 22.26 -18.03 4.46
CA PHE A 237 22.44 -17.19 5.64
C PHE A 237 21.91 -15.77 5.45
N ILE A 238 21.62 -15.13 6.58
CA ILE A 238 21.29 -13.71 6.66
C ILE A 238 22.30 -13.01 7.58
N GLU A 239 22.74 -11.84 7.17
CA GLU A 239 23.48 -10.89 7.99
C GLU A 239 22.61 -9.67 8.27
N MET A 240 22.46 -9.33 9.54
CA MET A 240 21.85 -8.08 9.99
C MET A 240 22.97 -7.11 10.33
N LYS A 241 22.96 -5.95 9.69
CA LYS A 241 23.98 -4.89 9.84
C LYS A 241 23.36 -3.60 10.34
N LEU A 242 24.12 -2.89 11.14
CA LEU A 242 23.86 -1.51 11.55
C LEU A 242 25.09 -0.68 11.17
N ASP A 243 24.92 0.35 10.34
CA ASP A 243 26.03 1.22 9.89
C ASP A 243 27.25 0.41 9.34
N ASP A 244 26.99 -0.64 8.54
CA ASP A 244 27.99 -1.60 8.00
C ASP A 244 28.61 -2.58 9.00
N GLU A 245 28.41 -2.43 10.29
CA GLU A 245 28.84 -3.42 11.29
C GLU A 245 27.83 -4.57 11.38
N ILE A 246 28.32 -5.82 11.41
CA ILE A 246 27.46 -6.99 11.57
C ILE A 246 27.01 -7.07 13.02
N LEU A 247 25.71 -6.89 13.25
CA LEU A 247 25.09 -7.14 14.57
C LEU A 247 24.94 -8.63 14.81
N GLN A 248 24.45 -9.35 13.80
CA GLN A 248 24.12 -10.76 13.92
C GLN A 248 24.13 -11.44 12.56
N SER A 249 24.51 -12.72 12.55
CA SER A 249 24.38 -13.60 11.40
C SER A 249 23.60 -14.85 11.79
N HIS A 250 22.71 -15.29 10.93
CA HIS A 250 21.94 -16.51 11.14
C HIS A 250 22.04 -17.44 9.93
N LEU A 251 22.41 -18.69 10.18
CA LEU A 251 22.52 -19.76 9.17
C LEU A 251 21.21 -20.53 9.12
N PHE A 252 20.61 -20.60 7.95
CA PHE A 252 19.47 -21.47 7.66
C PHE A 252 20.01 -22.74 7.02
N ALA A 253 19.93 -23.84 7.73
CA ALA A 253 20.24 -25.16 7.21
C ALA A 253 19.11 -26.08 7.64
N SER A 254 18.24 -26.45 6.73
CA SER A 254 17.10 -27.31 7.02
C SER A 254 16.99 -28.39 5.96
N ASP A 255 16.89 -29.62 6.40
CA ASP A 255 16.51 -30.78 5.59
C ASP A 255 14.99 -30.90 5.45
N GLU A 256 14.24 -30.07 6.19
CA GLU A 256 12.78 -29.99 6.16
C GLU A 256 12.33 -28.74 5.42
N GLU A 257 11.10 -28.75 4.91
CA GLU A 257 10.49 -27.63 4.20
C GLU A 257 10.20 -26.46 5.17
N LEU A 258 11.25 -25.68 5.44
CA LEU A 258 11.19 -24.48 6.28
C LEU A 258 10.99 -23.25 5.39
N THR A 259 9.80 -22.67 5.42
CA THR A 259 9.45 -21.45 4.65
C THR A 259 9.57 -20.17 5.46
N GLN A 260 9.77 -20.28 6.78
CA GLN A 260 9.91 -19.15 7.71
C GLN A 260 10.93 -19.47 8.79
N ALA A 261 11.77 -18.49 9.12
CA ALA A 261 12.67 -18.54 10.27
C ALA A 261 12.60 -17.23 11.06
N GLU A 262 12.71 -17.34 12.38
CA GLU A 262 12.68 -16.20 13.31
C GLU A 262 13.97 -16.19 14.14
N PHE A 263 14.46 -14.99 14.45
CA PHE A 263 15.61 -14.80 15.35
C PHE A 263 15.54 -13.42 16.01
N ASP A 264 16.09 -13.32 17.20
CA ASP A 264 16.12 -12.09 17.98
C ASP A 264 17.34 -11.24 17.59
N ILE A 265 17.16 -9.93 17.55
CA ILE A 265 18.20 -8.94 17.27
C ILE A 265 18.35 -8.07 18.52
N GLU A 266 19.56 -8.01 19.05
CA GLU A 266 19.90 -7.07 20.12
C GLU A 266 20.18 -5.69 19.52
N ILE A 267 19.45 -4.68 20.00
CA ILE A 267 19.58 -3.29 19.55
C ILE A 267 20.42 -2.51 20.56
N PRO A 268 21.43 -1.75 20.12
CA PRO A 268 22.21 -0.91 21.02
C PRO A 268 21.39 0.19 21.70
N ASP A 269 21.45 0.30 23.02
CA ASP A 269 20.66 1.21 23.84
C ASP A 269 20.89 2.72 23.60
N ASN A 270 21.96 3.09 22.89
CA ASN A 270 22.42 4.48 22.78
C ASN A 270 21.96 5.20 21.51
N LYS A 271 21.19 4.55 20.62
CA LYS A 271 20.72 5.14 19.36
C LYS A 271 19.19 5.28 19.36
N GLY A 272 18.69 6.42 18.92
CA GLY A 272 17.25 6.67 18.79
C GLY A 272 16.66 6.17 17.48
N ILE A 273 17.43 6.24 16.38
CA ILE A 273 17.04 5.77 15.05
C ILE A 273 18.13 4.84 14.52
N LEU A 274 17.72 3.72 14.00
CA LEU A 274 18.57 2.69 13.45
C LEU A 274 18.15 2.38 12.01
N VAL A 275 19.12 2.25 11.11
CA VAL A 275 18.88 1.70 9.78
C VAL A 275 19.49 0.32 9.70
N LEU A 276 18.67 -0.70 9.86
CA LEU A 276 19.08 -2.09 9.79
C LEU A 276 19.14 -2.52 8.32
N THR A 277 20.28 -3.05 7.90
CA THR A 277 20.48 -3.65 6.58
C THR A 277 20.51 -5.16 6.70
N SER A 278 19.51 -5.83 6.14
CA SER A 278 19.44 -7.29 6.05
C SER A 278 20.03 -7.72 4.71
N LYS A 279 21.12 -8.48 4.75
CA LYS A 279 21.70 -9.13 3.55
C LYS A 279 21.46 -10.62 3.63
N MET A 280 20.61 -11.14 2.78
CA MET A 280 20.21 -12.53 2.74
C MET A 280 20.80 -13.21 1.50
N ASN A 281 21.52 -14.31 1.71
CA ASN A 281 22.11 -15.14 0.68
C ASN A 281 21.52 -16.55 0.77
N LEU A 282 20.63 -16.88 -0.16
CA LEU A 282 19.98 -18.18 -0.28
C LEU A 282 20.39 -18.86 -1.60
N GLY A 283 21.55 -19.49 -1.62
CA GLY A 283 22.11 -20.10 -2.84
C GLY A 283 22.34 -19.07 -3.94
N ALA A 284 21.56 -19.12 -5.01
CA ALA A 284 21.67 -18.19 -6.13
C ALA A 284 20.87 -16.87 -5.92
N VAL A 285 20.12 -16.75 -4.84
CA VAL A 285 19.30 -15.57 -4.54
C VAL A 285 19.98 -14.71 -3.50
N HIS A 286 20.20 -13.44 -3.83
CA HIS A 286 20.75 -12.44 -2.93
C HIS A 286 19.74 -11.31 -2.77
N VAL A 287 19.29 -11.09 -1.55
CA VAL A 287 18.32 -10.02 -1.23
C VAL A 287 18.95 -9.08 -0.21
N THR A 288 18.89 -7.79 -0.49
CA THR A 288 19.23 -6.75 0.49
C THR A 288 17.97 -5.94 0.80
N ARG A 289 17.66 -5.79 2.08
CA ARG A 289 16.56 -4.94 2.56
C ARG A 289 17.06 -4.03 3.65
N GLN A 290 16.57 -2.80 3.64
CA GLN A 290 16.78 -1.84 4.71
C GLN A 290 15.46 -1.64 5.47
N SER A 291 15.54 -1.49 6.79
CA SER A 291 14.40 -1.22 7.67
C SER A 291 14.83 -0.21 8.72
N ALA A 292 14.10 0.90 8.84
CA ALA A 292 14.30 1.85 9.92
C ALA A 292 13.60 1.33 11.18
N ALA A 293 14.30 1.45 12.30
CA ALA A 293 13.77 1.16 13.62
C ALA A 293 13.93 2.40 14.51
N PHE A 294 12.85 2.77 15.19
CA PHE A 294 12.78 3.91 16.08
C PHE A 294 12.66 3.40 17.51
N VAL A 295 13.65 3.66 18.34
CA VAL A 295 13.68 3.16 19.72
C VAL A 295 12.79 4.02 20.61
N VAL A 296 11.74 3.43 21.15
CA VAL A 296 10.85 4.07 22.13
C VAL A 296 11.55 4.06 23.49
N LYS A 297 11.68 5.21 24.11
CA LYS A 297 12.37 5.35 25.41
C LYS A 297 11.38 5.18 26.55
N ASP A 298 11.85 4.60 27.66
CA ASP A 298 11.06 4.53 28.90
C ASP A 298 11.08 5.87 29.63
N GLN A 299 10.28 6.81 29.11
CA GLN A 299 10.10 8.14 29.69
C GLN A 299 8.68 8.67 29.46
N PRO A 300 8.13 9.49 30.36
CA PRO A 300 6.78 10.00 30.21
C PRO A 300 6.71 11.09 29.13
N VAL A 301 5.66 11.03 28.31
CA VAL A 301 5.26 12.18 27.49
C VAL A 301 4.55 13.19 28.39
N ARG A 302 5.06 14.41 28.45
CA ARG A 302 4.55 15.50 29.30
C ARG A 302 3.48 16.28 28.54
N LEU A 303 2.34 16.46 29.17
CA LEU A 303 1.19 17.21 28.65
C LEU A 303 1.01 18.44 29.53
N GLU A 304 1.10 19.65 28.98
CA GLU A 304 1.02 20.87 29.75
C GLU A 304 0.09 21.91 29.10
N LYS A 305 -0.72 22.54 29.91
CA LYS A 305 -1.54 23.67 29.52
C LYS A 305 -1.01 24.93 30.23
N SER A 306 -0.72 25.97 29.48
CA SER A 306 -0.11 27.20 29.98
C SER A 306 -0.71 28.46 29.32
N ILE A 307 -0.35 29.63 29.80
CA ILE A 307 -0.66 30.89 29.15
C ILE A 307 0.64 31.46 28.56
N LYS A 308 0.66 31.70 27.26
CA LYS A 308 1.76 32.35 26.53
C LYS A 308 1.20 33.52 25.73
N GLU A 309 1.83 34.66 25.81
CA GLU A 309 1.38 35.90 25.15
C GLU A 309 -0.12 36.21 25.38
N GLY A 310 -0.63 35.88 26.58
CA GLY A 310 -2.04 36.06 26.94
C GLY A 310 -3.03 35.02 26.34
N LEU A 311 -2.56 34.03 25.59
CA LEU A 311 -3.38 33.00 25.00
C LEU A 311 -3.18 31.66 25.72
N GLU A 312 -4.23 30.87 25.78
CA GLU A 312 -4.17 29.47 26.24
C GLU A 312 -3.43 28.60 25.23
N VAL A 313 -2.37 27.95 25.69
CA VAL A 313 -1.50 27.11 24.86
C VAL A 313 -1.42 25.70 25.44
N TYR A 314 -1.60 24.72 24.61
CA TYR A 314 -1.39 23.30 24.88
C TYR A 314 -0.05 22.87 24.32
N SER A 315 0.74 22.17 25.12
CA SER A 315 2.01 21.60 24.66
C SER A 315 2.13 20.11 25.01
N VAL A 316 2.83 19.40 24.15
CA VAL A 316 3.22 18.00 24.36
C VAL A 316 4.73 17.92 24.16
N ASP A 317 5.41 17.29 25.11
CA ASP A 317 6.86 17.10 25.14
C ASP A 317 7.14 15.62 25.35
N ASN A 318 7.81 14.99 24.38
CA ASN A 318 8.14 13.57 24.44
C ASN A 318 9.61 13.30 24.84
N GLY A 319 10.35 14.37 25.18
CA GLY A 319 11.76 14.32 25.58
C GLY A 319 12.76 14.53 24.42
N GLU A 320 12.35 14.39 23.18
CA GLU A 320 13.15 14.73 21.98
C GLU A 320 12.54 15.91 21.21
N MET A 321 11.22 15.99 21.21
CA MET A 321 10.46 17.02 20.48
C MET A 321 9.41 17.64 21.39
N LYS A 322 9.05 18.89 21.08
CA LYS A 322 7.97 19.60 21.74
C LYS A 322 7.07 20.29 20.72
N ILE A 323 5.76 20.14 20.87
CA ILE A 323 4.76 20.73 19.97
C ILE A 323 3.80 21.64 20.75
N PHE A 324 3.27 22.68 20.04
CA PHE A 324 2.37 23.64 20.64
C PHE A 324 1.19 23.99 19.74
N ALA A 325 0.01 24.12 20.34
CA ALA A 325 -1.19 24.58 19.67
C ALA A 325 -2.01 25.51 20.57
N SER A 326 -2.77 26.43 19.95
CA SER A 326 -3.69 27.32 20.63
C SER A 326 -4.91 27.59 19.77
N ALA A 327 -6.10 27.18 20.24
CA ALA A 327 -7.35 27.46 19.54
C ALA A 327 -7.67 28.97 19.46
N GLN A 328 -7.16 29.75 20.38
CA GLN A 328 -7.34 31.21 20.41
C GLN A 328 -6.47 31.94 19.37
N PHE A 329 -5.38 31.30 18.91
CA PHE A 329 -4.54 31.84 17.86
C PHE A 329 -5.06 31.41 16.47
N ALA A 330 -5.01 30.13 16.18
CA ALA A 330 -5.45 29.56 14.90
C ALA A 330 -5.63 28.04 15.02
N PRO A 331 -6.41 27.41 14.13
CA PRO A 331 -6.54 25.95 14.10
C PRO A 331 -5.32 25.26 13.46
N SER A 332 -4.13 25.56 13.98
CA SER A 332 -2.84 25.05 13.49
C SER A 332 -1.96 24.56 14.63
N LEU A 333 -1.06 23.62 14.33
CA LEU A 333 0.12 23.38 15.15
C LEU A 333 1.13 24.48 14.83
N PHE A 334 1.29 25.46 15.70
CA PHE A 334 2.07 26.66 15.39
C PHE A 334 3.56 26.53 15.72
N SER A 335 3.96 25.53 16.49
CA SER A 335 5.36 25.31 16.90
C SER A 335 5.64 23.80 16.96
N LEU A 336 6.78 23.40 16.41
CA LEU A 336 7.40 22.09 16.51
C LEU A 336 8.88 22.29 16.77
N GLN A 337 9.32 21.94 17.95
CA GLN A 337 10.70 22.07 18.40
C GLN A 337 11.39 20.70 18.42
N TYR A 338 12.59 20.62 17.87
CA TYR A 338 13.48 19.47 17.96
C TYR A 338 14.85 19.95 18.45
N ARG A 339 15.33 19.42 19.59
CA ARG A 339 16.60 19.81 20.21
C ARG A 339 16.75 21.34 20.37
N ASP A 340 15.69 21.99 20.93
CA ASP A 340 15.57 23.44 21.12
C ASP A 340 15.53 24.30 19.85
N GLN A 341 15.53 23.71 18.66
CA GLN A 341 15.33 24.40 17.40
C GLN A 341 13.87 24.42 17.00
N GLU A 342 13.34 25.62 16.68
CA GLU A 342 11.99 25.78 16.12
C GLU A 342 11.98 25.47 14.63
N TRP A 343 11.09 24.56 14.21
CA TRP A 343 10.96 24.14 12.83
C TRP A 343 9.74 24.68 12.11
N MET A 344 8.82 25.33 12.83
CA MET A 344 7.65 25.92 12.21
C MET A 344 7.85 27.41 11.98
N ASP A 345 7.43 27.88 10.81
CA ASP A 345 7.28 29.30 10.53
C ASP A 345 5.85 29.72 10.87
N SER A 346 5.71 30.52 11.92
CA SER A 346 4.41 30.97 12.42
C SER A 346 4.50 32.33 13.09
N PRO A 347 3.52 33.23 12.86
CA PRO A 347 3.49 34.56 13.45
C PRO A 347 2.82 34.57 14.84
N PHE A 348 2.74 33.45 15.57
CA PHE A 348 2.16 33.44 16.91
C PHE A 348 2.66 34.64 17.72
N PRO A 349 1.80 35.38 18.42
CA PRO A 349 0.43 35.04 18.84
C PRO A 349 -0.69 35.62 17.95
N LYS A 350 -0.38 36.22 16.81
CA LYS A 350 -1.40 36.88 15.97
C LYS A 350 -1.15 36.60 14.49
N PRO A 351 -2.19 36.16 13.71
CA PRO A 351 -2.08 36.03 12.26
C PRO A 351 -1.68 37.34 11.59
N THR A 352 -0.78 37.28 10.62
CA THR A 352 -0.27 38.40 9.83
C THR A 352 -0.30 38.05 8.33
N PRO A 353 -0.23 39.01 7.41
CA PRO A 353 0.08 38.72 6.02
C PRO A 353 1.52 38.23 5.85
N LYS A 354 1.74 37.26 4.98
CA LYS A 354 3.08 36.83 4.54
C LYS A 354 3.01 36.26 3.12
N SER A 355 3.87 36.76 2.23
CA SER A 355 3.88 36.40 0.81
C SER A 355 2.45 36.47 0.20
N TRP A 356 1.94 35.37 -0.35
CA TRP A 356 0.61 35.29 -0.97
C TRP A 356 -0.55 35.12 0.04
N TRP A 357 -0.24 34.80 1.29
CA TRP A 357 -1.25 34.44 2.32
C TRP A 357 -1.66 35.66 3.14
N ASN A 358 -2.97 35.93 3.13
CA ASN A 358 -3.57 36.97 3.97
C ASN A 358 -5.01 36.58 4.37
N PRO A 359 -5.29 36.22 5.65
CA PRO A 359 -4.31 36.10 6.75
C PRO A 359 -3.39 34.90 6.60
N TRP A 360 -2.23 34.97 7.21
CA TRP A 360 -1.31 33.85 7.37
C TRP A 360 -1.09 33.56 8.87
N PHE A 361 -1.12 32.33 9.27
CA PHE A 361 -0.86 31.89 10.65
C PHE A 361 0.20 30.79 10.72
N GLY A 362 0.71 30.32 9.61
CA GLY A 362 1.84 29.38 9.56
C GLY A 362 1.58 28.05 10.24
N GLY A 363 2.68 27.35 10.54
CA GLY A 363 2.65 26.04 11.18
C GLY A 363 2.01 24.96 10.30
N ILE A 364 1.38 23.96 10.93
CA ILE A 364 0.69 22.88 10.20
C ILE A 364 -0.82 23.08 10.30
N ALA A 365 -1.46 23.34 9.17
CA ALA A 365 -2.89 23.57 9.09
C ALA A 365 -3.53 22.89 7.89
N GLY A 366 -4.76 22.41 8.05
CA GLY A 366 -5.49 21.71 6.99
C GLY A 366 -6.88 22.32 6.76
N LEU A 367 -7.30 22.29 5.47
CA LEU A 367 -8.61 22.79 5.03
C LEU A 367 -9.13 22.00 3.80
N LEU A 368 -10.45 21.99 3.65
CA LEU A 368 -11.09 21.44 2.45
C LEU A 368 -10.98 22.39 1.27
N GLN A 369 -10.80 21.84 0.09
CA GLN A 369 -10.85 22.57 -1.17
C GLN A 369 -12.14 23.40 -1.28
N GLY A 370 -11.99 24.72 -1.44
CA GLY A 370 -13.07 25.69 -1.44
C GLY A 370 -13.19 26.50 -0.15
N MET A 371 -12.45 26.13 0.90
CA MET A 371 -12.22 26.96 2.08
C MET A 371 -11.05 27.92 1.84
N SER A 372 -11.07 29.06 2.53
CA SER A 372 -9.92 29.95 2.63
C SER A 372 -9.42 30.02 4.08
N LEU A 373 -8.17 30.45 4.27
CA LEU A 373 -7.62 30.67 5.63
C LEU A 373 -8.45 31.70 6.42
N HIS A 374 -8.98 32.73 5.72
CA HIS A 374 -9.89 33.71 6.33
C HIS A 374 -11.20 33.10 6.80
N SER A 375 -11.78 32.17 6.01
CA SER A 375 -13.01 31.44 6.42
C SER A 375 -12.73 30.51 7.60
N LEU A 376 -11.57 29.86 7.59
CA LEU A 376 -11.17 28.92 8.64
C LEU A 376 -11.01 29.60 10.00
N LEU A 377 -10.44 30.81 10.05
CA LEU A 377 -10.31 31.60 11.29
C LEU A 377 -11.64 32.08 11.87
N LYS A 378 -12.73 32.05 11.10
CA LYS A 378 -14.08 32.40 11.60
C LYS A 378 -14.79 31.22 12.25
N GLU A 379 -14.32 30.01 11.99
CA GLU A 379 -14.92 28.79 12.55
C GLU A 379 -14.48 28.58 14.01
N GLU A 380 -15.25 27.80 14.71
CA GLU A 380 -14.96 27.46 16.10
C GLU A 380 -13.95 26.32 16.15
N SER A 381 -12.87 26.51 16.91
CA SER A 381 -11.84 25.49 17.10
C SER A 381 -11.57 25.23 18.57
N THR A 382 -11.17 24.00 18.88
CA THR A 382 -10.75 23.56 20.21
C THR A 382 -9.45 22.78 20.13
N VAL A 383 -8.69 22.75 21.22
CA VAL A 383 -7.48 21.92 21.38
C VAL A 383 -7.66 21.06 22.61
N GLU A 384 -7.31 19.80 22.51
CA GLU A 384 -7.33 18.84 23.61
C GLU A 384 -6.15 17.87 23.54
N PHE A 385 -5.77 17.30 24.68
CA PHE A 385 -4.83 16.18 24.72
C PHE A 385 -5.54 14.91 24.29
N VAL A 386 -4.81 14.01 23.62
CA VAL A 386 -5.36 12.77 23.09
C VAL A 386 -4.35 11.63 23.21
N GLU A 387 -4.89 10.44 23.41
CA GLU A 387 -4.17 9.16 23.27
C GLU A 387 -4.82 8.36 22.15
N LYS A 388 -4.01 7.77 21.29
CA LYS A 388 -4.46 6.93 20.18
C LYS A 388 -3.59 5.70 20.03
N LYS A 389 -4.21 4.60 19.64
CA LYS A 389 -3.53 3.35 19.32
C LYS A 389 -3.51 3.17 17.81
N ASP A 390 -2.35 2.82 17.26
CA ASP A 390 -2.23 2.50 15.83
C ASP A 390 -2.52 1.02 15.55
N ASN A 391 -2.48 0.64 14.27
CA ASN A 391 -2.70 -0.74 13.81
C ASN A 391 -1.58 -1.73 14.21
N LYS A 392 -0.48 -1.26 14.77
CA LYS A 392 0.63 -2.08 15.32
C LYS A 392 0.59 -2.19 16.83
N GLY A 393 -0.30 -1.46 17.46
CA GLY A 393 -0.49 -1.48 18.90
C GLY A 393 0.28 -0.41 19.67
N ASN A 394 1.03 0.46 19.00
CA ASN A 394 1.74 1.55 19.66
C ASN A 394 0.76 2.57 20.25
N GLU A 395 1.05 3.07 21.46
CA GLU A 395 0.21 4.02 22.19
C GLU A 395 0.77 5.43 22.04
N TRP A 396 0.19 6.19 21.14
CA TRP A 396 0.58 7.56 20.82
C TRP A 396 -0.11 8.56 21.72
N LYS A 397 0.63 9.62 22.12
CA LYS A 397 0.09 10.76 22.87
C LYS A 397 0.32 12.04 22.09
N GLY A 398 -0.63 12.99 22.20
CA GLY A 398 -0.49 14.21 21.43
C GLY A 398 -1.60 15.23 21.61
N LEU A 399 -1.75 16.06 20.58
CA LEU A 399 -2.78 17.08 20.49
C LEU A 399 -3.81 16.71 19.42
N LYS A 400 -5.07 16.99 19.72
CA LYS A 400 -6.16 17.01 18.76
C LYS A 400 -6.67 18.44 18.62
N ILE A 401 -6.64 18.97 17.42
CA ILE A 401 -7.24 20.26 17.06
C ILE A 401 -8.53 19.98 16.30
N THR A 402 -9.66 20.35 16.88
CA THR A 402 -10.97 20.17 16.25
C THR A 402 -11.46 21.51 15.70
N THR A 403 -11.90 21.53 14.45
CA THR A 403 -12.58 22.68 13.83
C THR A 403 -13.97 22.28 13.40
N HIS A 404 -14.99 22.99 13.88
CA HIS A 404 -16.39 22.80 13.53
C HIS A 404 -16.80 23.83 12.49
N TYR A 405 -17.12 23.40 11.27
CA TYR A 405 -17.62 24.29 10.22
C TYR A 405 -19.09 24.60 10.47
N LYS A 406 -19.34 25.70 11.18
CA LYS A 406 -20.67 26.18 11.56
C LYS A 406 -21.13 27.38 10.74
N LYS A 407 -20.19 28.20 10.28
CA LYS A 407 -20.45 29.49 9.61
C LYS A 407 -20.27 29.43 8.10
N HIS A 408 -19.49 28.46 7.59
CA HIS A 408 -19.26 28.32 6.15
C HIS A 408 -20.51 27.79 5.47
N GLU A 409 -21.05 28.52 4.48
CA GLU A 409 -22.33 28.20 3.82
C GLU A 409 -22.33 26.80 3.16
N THR A 410 -21.22 26.46 2.46
CA THR A 410 -21.12 25.19 1.70
C THR A 410 -20.78 23.99 2.59
N PHE A 411 -20.00 24.18 3.65
CA PHE A 411 -19.44 23.07 4.44
C PHE A 411 -19.98 23.00 5.87
N LYS A 412 -21.08 23.68 6.12
CA LYS A 412 -21.75 23.64 7.44
C LYS A 412 -22.14 22.21 7.82
N GLY A 413 -21.63 21.72 8.94
CA GLY A 413 -21.81 20.35 9.42
C GLY A 413 -20.56 19.46 9.28
N ILE A 414 -19.52 19.94 8.61
CA ILE A 414 -18.23 19.25 8.61
C ILE A 414 -17.49 19.50 9.93
N GLN A 415 -16.85 18.43 10.43
CA GLN A 415 -15.89 18.53 11.54
C GLN A 415 -14.54 17.98 11.06
N ILE A 416 -13.48 18.72 11.38
CA ILE A 416 -12.10 18.33 11.06
C ILE A 416 -11.36 18.14 12.38
N HIS A 417 -10.88 16.92 12.61
CA HIS A 417 -10.06 16.55 13.76
C HIS A 417 -8.63 16.29 13.31
N LYS A 418 -7.71 17.22 13.57
CA LYS A 418 -6.29 17.07 13.25
C LYS A 418 -5.55 16.50 14.46
N TYR A 419 -4.86 15.40 14.26
CA TYR A 419 -4.10 14.70 15.28
C TYR A 419 -2.60 14.91 15.05
N PHE A 420 -1.90 15.31 16.10
CA PHE A 420 -0.44 15.48 16.14
C PHE A 420 0.07 14.60 17.28
N LEU A 421 0.68 13.48 16.91
CA LEU A 421 0.91 12.36 17.81
C LEU A 421 2.41 12.04 17.91
N MET A 422 2.89 11.72 19.10
CA MET A 422 4.28 11.36 19.38
C MET A 422 4.37 10.15 20.28
N LEU A 423 5.45 9.38 20.14
CA LEU A 423 5.85 8.31 21.05
C LEU A 423 6.98 8.79 21.99
N PRO A 424 7.12 8.20 23.20
CA PRO A 424 8.15 8.61 24.16
C PRO A 424 9.57 8.54 23.60
N GLY A 425 10.28 9.66 23.59
CA GLY A 425 11.68 9.73 23.16
C GLY A 425 11.97 9.43 21.70
N VAL A 426 10.95 9.33 20.86
CA VAL A 426 11.09 9.08 19.42
C VAL A 426 11.06 10.40 18.67
N PRO A 427 12.05 10.70 17.80
CA PRO A 427 12.09 11.95 17.04
C PRO A 427 11.18 11.88 15.79
N VAL A 428 9.93 11.46 15.98
CA VAL A 428 8.91 11.33 14.93
C VAL A 428 7.61 11.95 15.40
N LEU A 429 7.13 12.96 14.67
CA LEU A 429 5.76 13.47 14.80
C LEU A 429 4.89 12.82 13.72
N CYS A 430 3.78 12.24 14.12
CA CYS A 430 2.75 11.74 13.22
C CYS A 430 1.60 12.73 13.12
N HIS A 431 1.23 13.12 11.88
CA HIS A 431 0.03 13.90 11.61
C HIS A 431 -0.96 13.09 10.80
N THR A 432 -2.22 13.06 11.24
CA THR A 432 -3.36 12.51 10.49
C THR A 432 -4.61 13.33 10.80
N THR A 433 -5.58 13.30 9.91
CA THR A 433 -6.83 14.06 10.05
C THR A 433 -8.03 13.14 9.90
N GLU A 434 -8.97 13.21 10.83
CA GLU A 434 -10.29 12.60 10.72
C GLU A 434 -11.29 13.66 10.25
N ILE A 435 -11.96 13.38 9.14
CA ILE A 435 -12.99 14.24 8.57
C ILE A 435 -14.34 13.57 8.83
N VAL A 436 -15.21 14.26 9.55
CA VAL A 436 -16.56 13.79 9.86
C VAL A 436 -17.57 14.63 9.09
N GLN A 437 -18.40 13.99 8.30
CA GLN A 437 -19.37 14.65 7.42
C GLN A 437 -20.78 14.55 8.01
N ASN A 438 -21.31 15.67 8.51
CA ASN A 438 -22.67 15.80 9.03
C ASN A 438 -23.50 16.84 8.25
N MET A 439 -23.14 17.13 7.01
CA MET A 439 -23.98 17.91 6.10
C MET A 439 -25.18 17.07 5.65
N GLU A 440 -26.28 17.71 5.27
CA GLU A 440 -27.45 17.04 4.69
C GLU A 440 -27.25 16.62 3.22
N SER A 441 -26.01 16.64 2.73
CA SER A 441 -25.63 16.35 1.35
C SER A 441 -24.42 15.43 1.29
N TYR A 442 -24.05 14.98 0.10
CA TYR A 442 -22.84 14.21 -0.16
C TYR A 442 -21.64 15.14 -0.38
N LEU A 443 -20.52 14.87 0.28
CA LEU A 443 -19.24 15.53 0.02
C LEU A 443 -18.53 14.76 -1.10
N ASP A 444 -18.49 15.34 -2.30
CA ASP A 444 -17.97 14.66 -3.48
C ASP A 444 -16.60 15.19 -3.90
N GLY A 445 -15.60 14.30 -3.89
CA GLY A 445 -14.31 14.46 -4.54
C GLY A 445 -13.54 15.73 -4.15
N LYS A 446 -13.66 16.20 -2.91
CA LYS A 446 -12.95 17.37 -2.43
C LYS A 446 -11.55 16.99 -1.96
N ASN A 447 -10.54 17.76 -2.36
CA ASN A 447 -9.23 17.62 -1.76
C ASN A 447 -9.24 18.21 -0.35
N PHE A 448 -8.73 17.44 0.61
CA PHE A 448 -8.31 17.96 1.91
C PHE A 448 -6.82 18.28 1.81
N TYR A 449 -6.49 19.55 1.89
CA TYR A 449 -5.12 20.05 1.77
C TYR A 449 -4.57 20.39 3.15
N THR A 450 -3.34 20.00 3.42
CA THR A 450 -2.57 20.42 4.61
C THR A 450 -1.32 21.15 4.15
N GLY A 451 -1.19 22.40 4.56
CA GLY A 451 0.02 23.21 4.39
C GLY A 451 0.84 23.19 5.67
N CYS A 452 2.14 23.05 5.52
CA CYS A 452 3.13 23.09 6.61
C CYS A 452 4.19 24.12 6.26
N PHE A 453 4.24 25.22 7.04
CA PHE A 453 5.22 26.27 6.87
C PHE A 453 6.43 25.98 7.74
N LEU A 454 7.59 25.80 7.10
CA LEU A 454 8.82 25.33 7.72
C LEU A 454 9.82 26.46 7.90
N ASN A 455 10.58 26.38 8.97
CA ASN A 455 11.73 27.22 9.30
C ASN A 455 12.96 26.34 9.59
N PRO A 456 13.59 25.71 8.57
CA PRO A 456 14.75 24.85 8.76
C PRO A 456 15.97 25.59 9.34
N GLY A 457 16.07 26.89 9.14
CA GLY A 457 17.16 27.73 9.62
C GLY A 457 16.79 29.20 9.65
N PRO A 458 17.60 30.05 10.34
CA PRO A 458 17.30 31.46 10.54
C PRO A 458 17.28 32.28 9.24
N GLU A 459 18.01 31.82 8.23
CA GLU A 459 18.10 32.50 6.94
C GLU A 459 17.50 31.64 5.82
N PRO A 460 16.42 32.08 5.16
CA PRO A 460 15.80 31.34 4.06
C PRO A 460 16.77 30.99 2.91
N ALA A 461 17.74 31.87 2.62
CA ALA A 461 18.74 31.65 1.59
C ALA A 461 19.73 30.50 1.90
N ARG A 462 19.85 30.12 3.17
CA ARG A 462 20.67 29.00 3.65
C ARG A 462 19.85 27.78 4.02
N SER A 463 18.53 27.91 3.98
CA SER A 463 17.58 26.83 4.18
C SER A 463 17.22 26.20 2.83
N TRP A 464 17.07 24.89 2.81
CA TRP A 464 16.84 24.15 1.57
C TRP A 464 15.87 22.99 1.75
N GLY A 465 15.26 22.59 0.64
CA GLY A 465 14.52 21.34 0.48
C GLY A 465 15.24 20.45 -0.52
N SER A 466 15.35 19.17 -0.23
CA SER A 466 15.92 18.16 -1.13
C SER A 466 14.94 17.02 -1.34
N PHE A 467 14.82 16.57 -2.59
CA PHE A 467 13.94 15.48 -2.97
C PHE A 467 14.58 14.63 -4.05
N GLN A 468 14.16 13.39 -4.13
CA GLN A 468 14.63 12.45 -5.13
C GLN A 468 13.65 12.40 -6.30
N ALA A 469 14.13 12.67 -7.51
CA ALA A 469 13.37 12.52 -8.74
C ALA A 469 13.14 11.03 -9.09
N GLU A 470 12.22 10.74 -10.03
CA GLU A 470 11.92 9.37 -10.50
C GLU A 470 13.15 8.60 -10.95
N ASN A 471 14.11 9.26 -11.60
CA ASN A 471 15.36 8.65 -12.05
C ASN A 471 16.34 8.33 -10.92
N GLY A 472 16.00 8.65 -9.66
CA GLY A 472 16.84 8.45 -8.50
C GLY A 472 17.83 9.56 -8.20
N GLU A 473 17.91 10.60 -9.04
CA GLU A 473 18.76 11.78 -8.78
C GLU A 473 18.20 12.66 -7.67
N TRP A 474 19.09 13.18 -6.83
CA TRP A 474 18.73 14.14 -5.79
C TRP A 474 18.81 15.56 -6.33
N THR A 475 17.73 16.31 -6.13
CA THR A 475 17.67 17.74 -6.42
C THR A 475 17.55 18.52 -5.12
N MET A 476 18.37 19.55 -4.94
CA MET A 476 18.31 20.47 -3.81
C MET A 476 17.87 21.84 -4.30
N VAL A 477 16.93 22.44 -3.58
CA VAL A 477 16.40 23.77 -3.86
C VAL A 477 16.49 24.60 -2.60
N SER A 478 17.12 25.77 -2.68
CA SER A 478 17.20 26.74 -1.57
C SER A 478 16.35 27.97 -1.86
N GLY A 479 16.09 28.77 -0.83
CA GLY A 479 15.46 30.07 -0.98
C GLY A 479 16.28 30.96 -1.90
N ALA A 480 15.75 31.25 -3.10
CA ALA A 480 16.39 32.02 -4.14
C ALA A 480 15.42 33.02 -4.75
N LYS A 481 15.92 33.90 -5.62
CA LYS A 481 15.05 34.77 -6.42
C LYS A 481 14.23 33.91 -7.38
N GLY A 482 12.93 33.90 -7.17
CA GLY A 482 11.97 33.12 -7.94
C GLY A 482 11.36 32.00 -7.12
N GLU A 483 10.17 31.63 -7.54
CA GLU A 483 9.37 30.60 -6.91
C GLU A 483 9.75 29.24 -7.47
N GLN A 484 9.81 28.25 -6.59
CA GLN A 484 10.00 26.85 -6.94
C GLN A 484 8.81 26.06 -6.39
N ASP A 485 8.01 25.52 -7.29
CA ASP A 485 6.87 24.66 -6.97
C ASP A 485 7.15 23.26 -7.53
N MET A 486 7.16 22.27 -6.65
CA MET A 486 7.63 20.93 -6.97
C MET A 486 6.66 19.88 -6.46
N THR A 487 6.22 18.98 -7.34
CA THR A 487 5.55 17.74 -6.92
C THR A 487 6.60 16.73 -6.49
N VAL A 488 6.39 16.12 -5.32
CA VAL A 488 7.33 15.20 -4.70
C VAL A 488 6.78 13.78 -4.76
N GLU A 489 7.53 12.86 -5.35
CA GLU A 489 7.11 11.46 -5.51
C GLU A 489 7.66 10.52 -4.42
N ARG A 490 8.61 10.99 -3.63
CA ARG A 490 9.24 10.26 -2.51
C ARG A 490 9.33 11.15 -1.28
N SER A 491 10.04 10.72 -0.24
CA SER A 491 10.27 11.59 0.91
C SER A 491 11.01 12.87 0.49
N VAL A 492 10.66 13.96 1.14
CA VAL A 492 11.35 15.24 1.00
C VAL A 492 12.12 15.54 2.29
N ILE A 493 13.30 16.13 2.14
CA ILE A 493 14.19 16.45 3.25
C ILE A 493 14.37 17.95 3.31
N TYR A 494 14.22 18.53 4.49
CA TYR A 494 14.50 19.92 4.75
C TYR A 494 15.67 20.07 5.72
N GLY A 495 16.50 21.06 5.46
CA GLY A 495 17.67 21.35 6.26
C GLY A 495 18.15 22.78 6.09
N SER A 496 19.22 23.11 6.78
CA SER A 496 19.92 24.39 6.67
C SER A 496 21.41 24.17 6.72
N ASP A 497 22.18 25.07 6.10
CA ASP A 497 23.64 25.09 6.19
C ASP A 497 24.14 25.49 7.60
N ASP A 498 23.23 25.88 8.49
CA ASP A 498 23.56 26.38 9.84
C ASP A 498 23.67 25.27 10.89
N HIS A 499 23.17 24.06 10.60
CA HIS A 499 23.17 22.92 11.53
C HIS A 499 23.04 21.59 10.80
N GLU A 500 23.30 20.47 11.51
CA GLU A 500 23.25 19.12 10.96
C GLU A 500 21.86 18.47 11.06
N ASN A 501 20.92 19.06 11.83
CA ASN A 501 19.58 18.48 11.96
C ASN A 501 18.82 18.54 10.64
N LEU A 502 18.22 17.41 10.25
CA LEU A 502 17.39 17.26 9.07
C LEU A 502 15.98 16.90 9.47
N LEU A 503 15.01 17.40 8.72
CA LEU A 503 13.61 16.98 8.78
C LEU A 503 13.26 16.21 7.51
N GLN A 504 12.95 14.93 7.63
CA GLN A 504 12.49 14.11 6.53
C GLN A 504 10.98 13.88 6.65
N ILE A 505 10.23 14.21 5.59
CA ILE A 505 8.78 14.03 5.53
C ILE A 505 8.48 12.74 4.80
N VAL A 506 7.71 11.87 5.44
CA VAL A 506 7.37 10.53 4.94
C VAL A 506 5.86 10.39 4.83
N ALA A 507 5.37 10.13 3.62
CA ALA A 507 3.96 9.92 3.32
C ALA A 507 3.76 8.67 2.45
N ASP A 508 2.58 8.05 2.53
CA ASP A 508 2.15 7.05 1.54
C ASP A 508 1.69 7.77 0.28
N GLN A 509 2.55 7.88 -0.70
CA GLN A 509 2.32 8.62 -1.94
C GLN A 509 1.30 7.94 -2.88
N ASN A 510 0.92 6.70 -2.63
CA ASN A 510 -0.21 6.07 -3.32
C ASN A 510 -1.56 6.68 -2.88
N ALA A 511 -1.61 7.25 -1.68
CA ALA A 511 -2.80 7.86 -1.10
C ALA A 511 -2.70 9.39 -1.03
N THR A 512 -1.49 9.94 -0.86
CA THR A 512 -1.24 11.35 -0.53
C THR A 512 -0.37 12.01 -1.59
N GLN A 513 -0.89 13.03 -2.24
CA GLN A 513 -0.09 13.87 -3.14
C GLN A 513 0.71 14.86 -2.29
N VAL A 514 2.02 14.97 -2.55
CA VAL A 514 2.95 15.86 -1.82
C VAL A 514 3.54 16.87 -2.80
N ALA A 515 3.60 18.13 -2.36
CA ALA A 515 4.24 19.22 -3.10
C ALA A 515 5.06 20.10 -2.15
N SER A 516 6.10 20.72 -2.64
CA SER A 516 6.92 21.68 -1.91
C SER A 516 7.01 23.00 -2.68
N TYR A 517 6.85 24.11 -1.95
CA TYR A 517 6.98 25.46 -2.48
C TYR A 517 8.06 26.21 -1.69
N ILE A 518 9.01 26.81 -2.41
CA ILE A 518 10.14 27.54 -1.81
C ILE A 518 10.33 28.89 -2.52
N ASN A 519 10.40 29.96 -1.75
CA ASN A 519 10.85 31.26 -2.20
C ASN A 519 11.74 31.93 -1.13
N LEU A 520 12.04 33.23 -1.27
CA LEU A 520 12.88 33.96 -0.30
C LEU A 520 12.22 34.20 1.07
N GLU A 521 10.91 34.02 1.19
CA GLU A 521 10.16 34.34 2.40
C GLU A 521 9.62 33.10 3.11
N VAL A 522 9.34 32.02 2.35
CA VAL A 522 8.68 30.84 2.88
C VAL A 522 9.25 29.55 2.31
N ILE A 523 9.21 28.52 3.12
CA ILE A 523 9.31 27.12 2.71
C ILE A 523 8.00 26.46 3.13
N GLU A 524 7.18 26.04 2.18
CA GLU A 524 5.93 25.35 2.40
C GLU A 524 6.00 23.91 1.88
N LEU A 525 5.59 22.97 2.70
CA LEU A 525 5.23 21.63 2.31
C LEU A 525 3.71 21.53 2.25
N GLY A 526 3.17 21.15 1.12
CA GLY A 526 1.76 20.86 0.94
C GLY A 526 1.51 19.38 0.73
N TYR A 527 0.46 18.82 1.34
CA TYR A 527 0.01 17.48 1.01
C TYR A 527 -1.52 17.39 1.03
N SER A 528 -2.05 16.57 0.15
CA SER A 528 -3.50 16.47 -0.03
C SER A 528 -3.98 15.06 -0.32
N GLU A 529 -5.19 14.78 0.13
CA GLU A 529 -5.95 13.58 -0.20
C GLU A 529 -7.36 13.92 -0.67
N LYS A 530 -7.88 13.10 -1.58
CA LYS A 530 -9.26 13.21 -2.05
C LYS A 530 -10.21 12.58 -1.05
N VAL A 531 -11.28 13.31 -0.72
CA VAL A 531 -12.30 12.90 0.25
C VAL A 531 -13.66 12.88 -0.43
N SER A 532 -14.39 11.77 -0.26
CA SER A 532 -15.78 11.61 -0.69
C SER A 532 -16.56 10.90 0.41
N LEU A 533 -17.55 11.59 1.02
CA LEU A 533 -18.24 11.09 2.21
C LEU A 533 -19.74 11.31 2.12
N ALA A 534 -20.50 10.27 2.45
CA ALA A 534 -21.93 10.38 2.70
C ALA A 534 -22.22 11.06 4.06
N HIS A 535 -23.46 11.48 4.27
CA HIS A 535 -23.91 12.00 5.57
C HIS A 535 -23.67 10.98 6.70
N GLY A 536 -23.09 11.45 7.81
CA GLY A 536 -22.75 10.62 8.97
C GLY A 536 -21.49 9.79 8.82
N ALA A 537 -20.86 9.78 7.64
CA ALA A 537 -19.62 9.05 7.41
C ALA A 537 -18.39 9.84 7.90
N LYS A 538 -17.31 9.10 8.17
CA LYS A 538 -16.01 9.63 8.54
C LYS A 538 -14.89 8.94 7.78
N GLN A 539 -13.78 9.67 7.59
CA GLN A 539 -12.57 9.15 6.94
C GLN A 539 -11.33 9.73 7.63
N TYR A 540 -10.32 8.89 7.83
CA TYR A 540 -8.97 9.34 8.18
C TYR A 540 -8.16 9.58 6.90
N THR A 541 -7.35 10.65 6.89
CA THR A 541 -6.27 10.79 5.92
C THR A 541 -5.14 9.83 6.26
N SER A 542 -4.35 9.45 5.27
CA SER A 542 -3.13 8.68 5.50
C SER A 542 -2.18 9.47 6.41
N PRO A 543 -1.55 8.83 7.41
CA PRO A 543 -0.58 9.50 8.25
C PRO A 543 0.61 10.06 7.46
N VAL A 544 1.05 11.25 7.84
CA VAL A 544 2.30 11.87 7.38
C VAL A 544 3.22 11.99 8.57
N PHE A 545 4.46 11.53 8.41
CA PHE A 545 5.45 11.50 9.48
C PHE A 545 6.54 12.54 9.24
N TYR A 546 6.85 13.31 10.27
CA TYR A 546 7.92 14.28 10.36
C TYR A 546 9.04 13.63 11.16
N VAL A 547 10.07 13.17 10.47
CA VAL A 547 11.18 12.39 11.05
C VAL A 547 12.41 13.27 11.16
N PHE A 548 12.90 13.47 12.38
CA PHE A 548 14.13 14.23 12.63
C PHE A 548 15.32 13.32 12.80
N ASN A 549 16.40 13.63 12.11
CA ASN A 549 17.68 12.91 12.20
C ASN A 549 18.85 13.84 11.79
N ASP A 550 20.07 13.41 12.01
CA ASP A 550 21.30 14.05 11.50
C ASP A 550 21.75 13.47 10.14
N LYS A 551 21.11 12.40 9.69
CA LYS A 551 21.39 11.72 8.41
C LYS A 551 20.09 11.39 7.68
N VAL A 552 20.18 11.37 6.36
CA VAL A 552 19.08 10.92 5.49
C VAL A 552 18.82 9.43 5.71
N ILE A 553 17.58 9.08 5.97
CA ILE A 553 17.15 7.69 6.04
C ILE A 553 16.70 7.26 4.64
N PRO A 554 17.22 6.15 4.08
CA PRO A 554 16.78 5.66 2.78
C PRO A 554 15.27 5.42 2.73
N ASP A 555 14.60 5.83 1.67
CA ASP A 555 13.15 5.65 1.51
C ASP A 555 12.72 4.19 1.64
N THR A 556 13.55 3.28 1.13
CA THR A 556 13.33 1.83 1.26
C THR A 556 13.31 1.33 2.71
N ALA A 557 13.98 2.05 3.62
CA ALA A 557 13.97 1.71 5.04
C ALA A 557 12.72 2.23 5.77
N LEU A 558 12.01 3.20 5.19
CA LEU A 558 10.83 3.84 5.78
C LEU A 558 9.49 3.21 5.37
N GLU A 559 9.53 2.14 4.59
CA GLU A 559 8.30 1.48 4.08
C GLU A 559 7.37 0.96 5.19
N ASP A 560 7.92 0.51 6.31
CA ASP A 560 7.09 0.04 7.42
C ASP A 560 6.43 1.21 8.19
N LEU A 561 7.06 2.38 8.21
CA LEU A 561 6.45 3.60 8.77
C LEU A 561 5.21 4.04 7.97
N LYS A 562 5.24 3.96 6.65
CA LYS A 562 4.11 4.28 5.77
C LYS A 562 2.89 3.36 5.97
N LYS A 563 3.08 2.18 6.60
CA LYS A 563 2.01 1.20 6.88
C LYS A 563 1.29 1.43 8.21
N ILE A 564 1.75 2.37 9.02
CA ILE A 564 1.07 2.76 10.26
C ILE A 564 -0.27 3.44 9.92
N LYS A 565 -1.34 3.03 10.58
CA LYS A 565 -2.71 3.56 10.38
C LYS A 565 -3.43 3.71 11.70
N PHE A 566 -4.37 4.65 11.73
CA PHE A 566 -5.29 4.86 12.85
C PHE A 566 -6.72 4.59 12.40
N ASN A 567 -7.54 4.00 13.29
CA ASN A 567 -8.95 3.67 13.05
C ASN A 567 -9.87 4.54 13.89
#